data_ba7a4026f91cfc420821997bd9ed9e54
#
_entry.id   ba7a4026f91cfc420821997bd9ed9e54
#
_cell.length_a   1.000
_cell.length_b   1.000
_cell.length_c   1.000
_cell.angle_alpha   90.00
_cell.angle_beta   90.00
_cell.angle_gamma   90.00
#
_symmetry.space_group_name_H-M   'P 1'
#
loop_
_entity.id
_entity.type
_entity.pdbx_description
1 polymer ?
#
loop_
_entity_poly.entity_id
_entity_poly.type
_entity_poly.pdbx_seq_one_letter_code
_entity_poly.pdbx_strand_id
1 'polypeptide(L)'
;YPNITADFAIDAPQGWCHPVEVDFTDQSDLPSSPTPQYFWDFGNGATSTAENPTQNFYNFSNTEDSTYDVTLEVTSYDCKDTLTRQVTINHNPIAKFDIDRTEGCTPLTINATNQSTGQDASEWRFDDGSPYASGDSTTHTYDNTTNSVKPYDLELYVETNEGCDDSTDVRLNVYPEVTADFDIETPQGCAPVVTGFTNNSQNADNYNWDFDDGLTSSQVEPLHKFTNTSKHDTTYHVELISSSAFECVDTITQPVKVNAQPQAEFTITQESDL
;
A
#
# COMPACT_ATOMS: atom_id res chain seq x y z
N TYR A 1 64.77 -18.86 24.55
CA TYR A 1 63.33 -18.54 24.80
C TYR A 1 62.47 -19.17 23.73
N PRO A 2 61.32 -19.79 24.05
CA PRO A 2 60.42 -20.33 23.04
C PRO A 2 59.92 -19.20 22.12
N ASN A 3 59.78 -19.50 20.83
CA ASN A 3 59.12 -18.57 19.91
C ASN A 3 57.62 -18.54 20.24
N ILE A 4 57.05 -17.38 20.36
CA ILE A 4 55.58 -17.22 20.49
C ILE A 4 55.03 -16.62 19.21
N THR A 5 53.86 -17.07 18.78
CA THR A 5 53.22 -16.55 17.58
C THR A 5 51.72 -16.34 17.89
N ALA A 6 51.29 -15.08 17.79
CA ALA A 6 49.87 -14.73 17.95
C ALA A 6 49.07 -15.19 16.74
N ASP A 7 48.00 -15.90 16.99
CA ASP A 7 46.99 -16.25 15.96
C ASP A 7 45.61 -16.41 16.59
N PHE A 8 44.54 -16.11 15.81
CA PHE A 8 43.17 -16.29 16.27
C PHE A 8 42.21 -16.50 15.12
N ALA A 9 41.14 -17.22 15.39
CA ALA A 9 40.01 -17.32 14.50
C ALA A 9 38.89 -16.31 14.89
N ILE A 10 38.14 -15.90 13.90
CA ILE A 10 36.95 -15.08 14.03
C ILE A 10 35.77 -15.94 13.62
N ASP A 11 34.80 -16.12 14.52
CA ASP A 11 33.59 -16.84 14.24
C ASP A 11 32.40 -15.90 14.46
N ALA A 12 31.62 -15.69 13.40
CA ALA A 12 30.45 -14.81 13.40
C ALA A 12 29.30 -15.44 12.60
N PRO A 13 28.07 -15.09 12.91
CA PRO A 13 26.91 -15.55 12.14
C PRO A 13 27.02 -15.06 10.69
N GLN A 14 26.30 -15.76 9.78
CA GLN A 14 26.19 -15.30 8.39
C GLN A 14 25.51 -13.94 8.31
N GLY A 15 25.96 -13.11 7.34
CA GLY A 15 25.36 -11.84 7.01
C GLY A 15 26.01 -10.63 7.68
N TRP A 16 26.64 -10.76 8.85
CA TRP A 16 27.34 -9.69 9.59
C TRP A 16 26.55 -8.36 9.68
N CYS A 17 25.22 -8.45 9.66
CA CYS A 17 24.34 -7.29 9.75
C CYS A 17 24.28 -6.77 11.19
N HIS A 18 24.39 -5.44 11.34
CA HIS A 18 24.31 -4.76 12.65
C HIS A 18 22.95 -5.05 13.39
N PRO A 19 22.98 -5.33 14.71
CA PRO A 19 24.14 -5.62 15.56
C PRO A 19 24.62 -7.07 15.43
N VAL A 20 25.93 -7.33 15.54
CA VAL A 20 26.48 -8.67 15.46
C VAL A 20 27.36 -9.01 16.65
N GLU A 21 27.18 -10.21 17.22
CA GLU A 21 28.05 -10.82 18.20
C GLU A 21 29.07 -11.70 17.52
N VAL A 22 30.34 -11.50 17.81
CA VAL A 22 31.50 -12.19 17.22
C VAL A 22 32.29 -12.90 18.30
N ASP A 23 32.50 -14.19 18.10
CA ASP A 23 33.37 -14.99 18.96
C ASP A 23 34.81 -15.02 18.40
N PHE A 24 35.76 -14.88 19.32
CA PHE A 24 37.17 -14.95 19.01
C PHE A 24 37.78 -16.16 19.71
N THR A 25 38.51 -17.00 18.94
CA THR A 25 39.17 -18.18 19.46
C THR A 25 40.65 -18.03 19.29
N ASP A 26 41.42 -18.07 20.40
CA ASP A 26 42.87 -18.09 20.37
C ASP A 26 43.39 -19.34 19.65
N GLN A 27 44.33 -19.15 18.72
CA GLN A 27 45.03 -20.18 17.97
C GLN A 27 46.55 -19.99 18.05
N SER A 28 47.02 -19.18 19.01
CA SER A 28 48.41 -18.83 19.15
C SER A 28 49.27 -20.04 19.51
N ASP A 29 50.51 -20.09 18.99
CA ASP A 29 51.51 -21.07 19.40
C ASP A 29 52.27 -20.53 20.63
N LEU A 30 51.91 -21.07 21.78
CA LEU A 30 52.36 -20.59 23.08
C LEU A 30 52.91 -21.74 23.96
N PRO A 31 53.96 -21.48 24.77
CA PRO A 31 54.44 -22.46 25.73
C PRO A 31 53.40 -22.66 26.86
N SER A 32 53.27 -23.88 27.32
CA SER A 32 52.34 -24.23 28.39
C SER A 32 52.74 -23.72 29.79
N SER A 33 53.95 -23.22 29.95
CA SER A 33 54.48 -22.65 31.22
C SER A 33 55.50 -21.54 30.92
N PRO A 34 55.36 -20.35 31.54
CA PRO A 34 54.25 -19.92 32.40
C PRO A 34 52.95 -19.73 31.62
N THR A 35 51.85 -19.63 32.34
CA THR A 35 50.52 -19.34 31.77
C THR A 35 50.61 -18.06 30.93
N PRO A 36 50.19 -18.09 29.65
CA PRO A 36 50.19 -16.93 28.76
C PRO A 36 49.20 -15.85 29.27
N GLN A 37 49.47 -14.62 28.89
CA GLN A 37 48.54 -13.50 29.10
C GLN A 37 48.06 -13.02 27.75
N TYR A 38 46.74 -12.72 27.68
CA TYR A 38 46.05 -12.23 26.49
C TYR A 38 45.63 -10.78 26.71
N PHE A 39 45.72 -10.01 25.66
CA PHE A 39 45.14 -8.68 25.60
C PHE A 39 44.51 -8.46 24.22
N TRP A 40 43.22 -8.27 24.20
CA TRP A 40 42.44 -7.98 23.01
C TRP A 40 42.10 -6.50 22.99
N ASP A 41 42.33 -5.85 21.85
CA ASP A 41 41.75 -4.57 21.48
C ASP A 41 40.84 -4.79 20.27
N PHE A 42 39.56 -4.51 20.42
CA PHE A 42 38.56 -4.77 19.37
C PHE A 42 38.40 -3.62 18.37
N GLY A 43 39.18 -2.54 18.51
CA GLY A 43 39.12 -1.39 17.61
C GLY A 43 37.85 -0.52 17.77
N ASN A 44 36.92 -0.91 18.63
CA ASN A 44 35.69 -0.16 18.97
C ASN A 44 35.75 0.50 20.35
N GLY A 45 36.90 0.52 20.98
CA GLY A 45 37.15 1.04 22.34
C GLY A 45 36.92 0.02 23.44
N ALA A 46 36.46 -1.19 23.14
CA ALA A 46 36.40 -2.30 24.08
C ALA A 46 37.67 -3.12 24.06
N THR A 47 38.02 -3.76 25.20
CA THR A 47 39.17 -4.62 25.39
C THR A 47 38.82 -5.86 26.21
N SER A 48 39.59 -6.94 26.11
CA SER A 48 39.43 -8.15 26.91
C SER A 48 40.79 -8.76 27.29
N THR A 49 40.83 -9.53 28.39
CA THR A 49 41.95 -10.36 28.77
C THR A 49 41.62 -11.86 28.80
N ALA A 50 40.40 -12.21 28.34
CA ALA A 50 39.99 -13.59 28.21
C ALA A 50 40.76 -14.28 27.06
N GLU A 51 41.02 -15.58 27.19
CA GLU A 51 41.65 -16.39 26.12
C GLU A 51 40.77 -16.40 24.85
N ASN A 52 39.45 -16.64 25.03
CA ASN A 52 38.47 -16.72 23.95
C ASN A 52 37.32 -15.77 24.28
N PRO A 53 37.41 -14.47 23.93
CA PRO A 53 36.35 -13.49 24.22
C PRO A 53 35.27 -13.49 23.15
N THR A 54 34.09 -13.00 23.55
CA THR A 54 32.99 -12.62 22.67
C THR A 54 32.83 -11.10 22.71
N GLN A 55 32.56 -10.44 21.58
CA GLN A 55 32.38 -9.00 21.48
C GLN A 55 31.24 -8.63 20.55
N ASN A 56 30.42 -7.66 20.95
CA ASN A 56 29.38 -7.08 20.10
C ASN A 56 29.93 -5.91 19.29
N PHE A 57 29.68 -5.94 17.98
CA PHE A 57 30.00 -4.87 17.05
C PHE A 57 28.76 -4.20 16.52
N TYR A 58 28.87 -2.90 16.21
CA TYR A 58 27.79 -2.06 15.79
C TYR A 58 28.19 -1.26 14.55
N ASN A 59 27.31 -1.20 13.57
CA ASN A 59 27.40 -0.25 12.46
C ASN A 59 26.21 0.68 12.51
N PHE A 60 26.41 1.97 12.68
CA PHE A 60 25.35 2.98 12.74
C PHE A 60 25.17 3.72 11.40
N SER A 61 25.93 3.38 10.37
CA SER A 61 25.69 3.84 9.00
C SER A 61 24.58 3.00 8.36
N ASN A 62 23.78 3.63 7.50
CA ASN A 62 22.75 2.96 6.70
C ASN A 62 23.17 2.78 5.23
N THR A 63 24.39 3.17 4.89
CA THR A 63 24.86 3.19 3.49
C THR A 63 26.29 2.71 3.32
N GLU A 64 27.05 2.55 4.42
CA GLU A 64 28.46 2.18 4.38
C GLU A 64 28.78 1.16 5.48
N ASP A 65 29.60 0.19 5.17
CA ASP A 65 30.08 -0.81 6.12
C ASP A 65 31.07 -0.21 7.10
N SER A 66 31.11 -0.73 8.32
CA SER A 66 32.07 -0.36 9.34
C SER A 66 33.11 -1.45 9.51
N THR A 67 34.41 -1.09 9.42
CA THR A 67 35.50 -2.03 9.61
C THR A 67 36.25 -1.72 10.91
N TYR A 68 36.52 -2.76 11.70
CA TYR A 68 37.21 -2.70 12.97
C TYR A 68 38.50 -3.50 12.87
N ASP A 69 39.62 -2.93 13.29
CA ASP A 69 40.90 -3.62 13.42
C ASP A 69 40.96 -4.28 14.80
N VAL A 70 40.81 -5.61 14.85
CA VAL A 70 40.87 -6.40 16.06
C VAL A 70 42.31 -6.90 16.24
N THR A 71 42.92 -6.53 17.37
CA THR A 71 44.33 -6.90 17.69
C THR A 71 44.34 -7.80 18.90
N LEU A 72 44.99 -8.96 18.77
CA LEU A 72 45.43 -9.83 19.87
C LEU A 72 46.91 -9.59 20.17
N GLU A 73 47.24 -9.25 21.40
CA GLU A 73 48.56 -9.33 21.96
C GLU A 73 48.66 -10.54 22.90
N VAL A 74 49.61 -11.41 22.68
CA VAL A 74 49.94 -12.53 23.59
C VAL A 74 51.30 -12.30 24.22
N THR A 75 51.38 -12.58 25.53
CA THR A 75 52.60 -12.42 26.29
C THR A 75 52.92 -13.70 27.06
N SER A 76 54.15 -14.20 26.95
CA SER A 76 54.66 -15.30 27.77
C SER A 76 56.13 -15.05 28.08
N TYR A 77 56.53 -15.19 29.34
CA TYR A 77 57.76 -14.65 29.89
C TYR A 77 57.86 -13.12 29.61
N ASP A 78 58.94 -12.66 29.02
CA ASP A 78 59.13 -11.26 28.59
C ASP A 78 58.98 -11.11 27.06
N CYS A 79 58.49 -12.14 26.39
CA CYS A 79 58.22 -12.13 24.96
C CYS A 79 56.78 -11.77 24.66
N LYS A 80 56.59 -10.96 23.60
CA LYS A 80 55.27 -10.54 23.09
C LYS A 80 55.21 -10.83 21.61
N ASP A 81 54.01 -11.15 21.15
CA ASP A 81 53.65 -11.11 19.73
C ASP A 81 52.23 -10.56 19.54
N THR A 82 51.96 -10.00 18.37
CA THR A 82 50.67 -9.36 18.08
C THR A 82 50.18 -9.72 16.67
N LEU A 83 48.87 -9.94 16.55
CA LEU A 83 48.23 -10.12 15.27
C LEU A 83 46.98 -9.22 15.19
N THR A 84 46.82 -8.55 14.05
CA THR A 84 45.62 -7.75 13.76
C THR A 84 44.86 -8.39 12.60
N ARG A 85 43.52 -8.52 12.74
CA ARG A 85 42.59 -8.92 11.70
C ARG A 85 41.43 -7.97 11.64
N GLN A 86 40.83 -7.81 10.48
CA GLN A 86 39.69 -6.93 10.28
C GLN A 86 38.37 -7.68 10.46
N VAL A 87 37.42 -7.00 11.12
CA VAL A 87 36.00 -7.39 11.25
C VAL A 87 35.21 -6.33 10.57
N THR A 88 34.47 -6.69 9.50
CA THR A 88 33.60 -5.78 8.77
C THR A 88 32.16 -6.07 9.14
N ILE A 89 31.43 -5.04 9.58
CA ILE A 89 30.01 -5.08 9.94
C ILE A 89 29.23 -4.36 8.85
N ASN A 90 28.37 -5.10 8.18
CA ASN A 90 27.57 -4.59 7.09
C ASN A 90 26.56 -3.57 7.61
N HIS A 91 26.20 -2.61 6.77
CA HIS A 91 25.17 -1.65 7.06
C HIS A 91 23.76 -2.27 6.89
N ASN A 92 22.78 -1.77 7.64
CA ASN A 92 21.38 -2.10 7.44
C ASN A 92 20.74 -1.01 6.56
N PRO A 93 20.01 -1.37 5.52
CA PRO A 93 19.24 -0.40 4.76
C PRO A 93 18.10 0.17 5.62
N ILE A 94 17.50 1.27 5.18
CA ILE A 94 16.27 1.80 5.77
C ILE A 94 15.19 1.81 4.69
N ALA A 95 14.13 1.04 4.92
CA ALA A 95 12.95 1.02 4.07
C ALA A 95 12.10 2.28 4.28
N LYS A 96 11.79 2.97 3.19
CA LYS A 96 10.92 4.13 3.17
C LYS A 96 10.30 4.31 1.78
N PHE A 97 9.04 4.76 1.71
CA PHE A 97 8.43 5.13 0.44
C PHE A 97 7.42 6.27 0.62
N ASP A 98 7.14 6.94 -0.48
CA ASP A 98 6.02 7.86 -0.62
C ASP A 98 4.92 7.22 -1.44
N ILE A 99 3.66 7.55 -1.15
CA ILE A 99 2.48 7.06 -1.84
C ILE A 99 1.52 8.23 -2.09
N ASP A 100 0.84 8.21 -3.25
CA ASP A 100 -0.06 9.30 -3.66
C ASP A 100 -1.40 9.30 -2.90
N ARG A 101 -1.88 8.12 -2.49
CA ARG A 101 -3.13 7.96 -1.72
C ARG A 101 -3.16 6.63 -0.97
N THR A 102 -3.92 6.60 0.14
CA THR A 102 -4.10 5.40 0.97
C THR A 102 -5.54 4.92 1.04
N GLU A 103 -6.47 5.60 0.34
CA GLU A 103 -7.89 5.22 0.31
C GLU A 103 -8.56 5.69 -0.98
N GLY A 104 -9.67 5.05 -1.33
CA GLY A 104 -10.49 5.42 -2.48
C GLY A 104 -11.46 4.32 -2.89
N CYS A 105 -12.32 4.68 -3.86
CA CYS A 105 -13.31 3.77 -4.43
C CYS A 105 -12.64 2.71 -5.30
N THR A 106 -13.21 1.50 -5.29
CA THR A 106 -12.78 0.43 -6.20
C THR A 106 -13.14 0.79 -7.67
N PRO A 107 -12.26 0.48 -8.65
CA PRO A 107 -10.89 0.04 -8.49
C PRO A 107 -9.96 1.18 -8.01
N LEU A 108 -9.17 0.94 -6.96
CA LEU A 108 -8.23 1.92 -6.42
C LEU A 108 -6.85 1.73 -7.04
N THR A 109 -6.42 2.67 -7.87
CA THR A 109 -5.05 2.70 -8.40
C THR A 109 -4.19 3.64 -7.55
N ILE A 110 -3.04 3.12 -7.09
CA ILE A 110 -2.03 3.87 -6.33
C ILE A 110 -0.72 3.97 -7.11
N ASN A 111 0.05 5.01 -6.81
CA ASN A 111 1.43 5.14 -7.24
C ASN A 111 2.32 5.31 -6.01
N ALA A 112 3.34 4.46 -5.89
CA ALA A 112 4.30 4.52 -4.80
C ALA A 112 5.72 4.66 -5.35
N THR A 113 6.58 5.39 -4.62
CA THR A 113 7.97 5.67 -4.99
C THR A 113 8.87 5.33 -3.82
N ASN A 114 9.87 4.48 -4.06
CA ASN A 114 10.88 4.09 -3.10
C ASN A 114 11.76 5.30 -2.72
N GLN A 115 11.90 5.53 -1.42
CA GLN A 115 12.72 6.57 -0.80
C GLN A 115 13.72 5.94 0.19
N SER A 116 13.93 4.63 0.09
CA SER A 116 14.84 3.88 0.95
C SER A 116 16.29 4.28 0.73
N THR A 117 17.14 3.95 1.68
CA THR A 117 18.59 4.22 1.61
C THR A 117 19.38 2.98 1.97
N GLY A 118 20.53 2.78 1.29
CA GLY A 118 21.46 1.69 1.57
C GLY A 118 21.09 0.33 0.99
N GLN A 119 20.00 0.21 0.25
CA GLN A 119 19.59 -1.04 -0.39
C GLN A 119 20.26 -1.23 -1.76
N ASP A 120 20.46 -2.50 -2.14
CA ASP A 120 20.82 -2.93 -3.49
C ASP A 120 19.62 -3.46 -4.27
N ALA A 121 18.61 -3.98 -3.54
CA ALA A 121 17.37 -4.50 -4.11
C ALA A 121 16.14 -4.00 -3.36
N SER A 122 15.01 -3.93 -4.08
CA SER A 122 13.71 -3.58 -3.51
C SER A 122 12.59 -4.41 -4.12
N GLU A 123 11.60 -4.75 -3.30
CA GLU A 123 10.44 -5.56 -3.66
C GLU A 123 9.17 -4.98 -3.05
N TRP A 124 8.16 -4.75 -3.90
CA TRP A 124 6.82 -4.31 -3.50
C TRP A 124 5.89 -5.51 -3.34
N ARG A 125 5.18 -5.60 -2.22
CA ARG A 125 4.22 -6.65 -1.86
C ARG A 125 2.86 -6.04 -1.62
N PHE A 126 1.80 -6.59 -2.27
CA PHE A 126 0.52 -5.91 -2.42
C PHE A 126 -0.61 -6.47 -1.53
N ASP A 127 -0.42 -7.57 -0.81
CA ASP A 127 -1.41 -8.24 0.07
C ASP A 127 -2.74 -8.63 -0.62
N ASP A 128 -2.78 -8.66 -1.95
CA ASP A 128 -3.97 -9.05 -2.72
C ASP A 128 -3.79 -10.35 -3.50
N GLY A 129 -2.63 -11.01 -3.35
CA GLY A 129 -2.24 -12.22 -4.06
C GLY A 129 -1.61 -11.95 -5.43
N SER A 130 -1.41 -10.71 -5.81
CA SER A 130 -0.65 -10.32 -7.01
C SER A 130 0.82 -10.68 -6.88
N PRO A 131 1.54 -10.91 -8.00
CA PRO A 131 2.98 -11.06 -8.00
C PRO A 131 3.68 -9.81 -7.45
N TYR A 132 4.78 -10.00 -6.77
CA TYR A 132 5.63 -8.92 -6.30
C TYR A 132 6.20 -8.11 -7.48
N ALA A 133 6.44 -6.83 -7.24
CA ALA A 133 7.09 -5.95 -8.20
C ALA A 133 8.43 -5.46 -7.66
N SER A 134 9.42 -5.24 -8.51
CA SER A 134 10.73 -4.70 -8.14
C SER A 134 10.97 -3.34 -8.78
N GLY A 135 11.85 -2.54 -8.18
CA GLY A 135 12.29 -1.25 -8.72
C GLY A 135 11.91 -0.05 -7.86
N ASP A 136 12.31 1.14 -8.33
CA ASP A 136 12.22 2.40 -7.58
C ASP A 136 10.79 2.96 -7.50
N SER A 137 9.84 2.42 -8.26
CA SER A 137 8.45 2.84 -8.20
C SER A 137 7.51 1.72 -8.64
N THR A 138 6.27 1.78 -8.17
CA THR A 138 5.21 0.86 -8.59
C THR A 138 3.91 1.59 -8.81
N THR A 139 3.10 1.08 -9.74
CA THR A 139 1.69 1.42 -9.90
C THR A 139 0.90 0.14 -9.74
N HIS A 140 -0.06 0.13 -8.81
CA HIS A 140 -0.88 -1.05 -8.56
C HIS A 140 -2.35 -0.67 -8.41
N THR A 141 -3.26 -1.61 -8.79
CA THR A 141 -4.71 -1.41 -8.70
C THR A 141 -5.32 -2.48 -7.80
N TYR A 142 -6.03 -2.03 -6.78
CA TYR A 142 -6.74 -2.87 -5.82
C TYR A 142 -8.23 -2.91 -6.13
N ASP A 143 -8.81 -4.10 -6.12
CA ASP A 143 -10.24 -4.31 -6.32
C ASP A 143 -10.94 -4.68 -5.01
N ASN A 144 -12.11 -4.09 -4.77
CA ASN A 144 -13.01 -4.48 -3.70
C ASN A 144 -14.32 -5.01 -4.28
N THR A 145 -14.48 -6.31 -4.31
CA THR A 145 -15.69 -7.01 -4.76
C THR A 145 -16.69 -7.29 -3.62
N THR A 146 -16.47 -6.70 -2.45
CA THR A 146 -17.34 -6.86 -1.26
C THR A 146 -18.20 -5.61 -1.05
N ASN A 147 -19.21 -5.71 -0.16
CA ASN A 147 -20.07 -4.58 0.19
C ASN A 147 -19.57 -3.80 1.43
N SER A 148 -18.31 -3.99 1.81
CA SER A 148 -17.68 -3.28 2.95
C SER A 148 -16.30 -2.80 2.57
N VAL A 149 -15.77 -1.84 3.33
CA VAL A 149 -14.38 -1.39 3.15
C VAL A 149 -13.44 -2.59 3.25
N LYS A 150 -12.59 -2.76 2.24
CA LYS A 150 -11.59 -3.83 2.18
C LYS A 150 -10.20 -3.24 2.40
N PRO A 151 -9.52 -3.60 3.50
CA PRO A 151 -8.15 -3.17 3.72
C PRO A 151 -7.17 -4.05 2.95
N TYR A 152 -6.02 -3.44 2.59
CA TYR A 152 -4.82 -4.10 2.09
C TYR A 152 -3.60 -3.45 2.72
N ASP A 153 -2.50 -4.18 2.86
CA ASP A 153 -1.24 -3.66 3.32
C ASP A 153 -0.23 -3.64 2.15
N LEU A 154 0.21 -2.44 1.75
CA LEU A 154 1.31 -2.28 0.79
C LEU A 154 2.61 -2.26 1.56
N GLU A 155 3.49 -3.25 1.31
CA GLU A 155 4.81 -3.36 1.91
C GLU A 155 5.89 -3.08 0.87
N LEU A 156 6.91 -2.32 1.27
CA LEU A 156 8.19 -2.23 0.59
C LEU A 156 9.24 -2.97 1.42
N TYR A 157 9.81 -4.04 0.85
CA TYR A 157 10.95 -4.78 1.37
C TYR A 157 12.21 -4.34 0.63
N VAL A 158 13.30 -4.15 1.35
CA VAL A 158 14.61 -3.77 0.81
C VAL A 158 15.71 -4.63 1.39
N GLU A 159 16.74 -4.90 0.59
CA GLU A 159 17.84 -5.79 0.96
C GLU A 159 19.16 -5.31 0.35
N THR A 160 20.28 -5.52 1.08
CA THR A 160 21.64 -5.38 0.55
C THR A 160 22.12 -6.68 -0.09
N ASN A 161 23.19 -6.65 -0.89
CA ASN A 161 23.82 -7.85 -1.47
C ASN A 161 24.37 -8.82 -0.41
N GLU A 162 24.64 -8.32 0.79
CA GLU A 162 25.13 -9.09 1.95
C GLU A 162 23.99 -9.74 2.74
N GLY A 163 22.72 -9.48 2.38
CA GLY A 163 21.52 -10.03 2.99
C GLY A 163 21.05 -9.29 4.24
N CYS A 164 21.43 -8.02 4.42
CA CYS A 164 20.85 -7.15 5.43
C CYS A 164 19.57 -6.54 4.88
N ASP A 165 18.47 -6.60 5.62
CA ASP A 165 17.15 -6.21 5.14
C ASP A 165 16.42 -5.27 6.09
N ASP A 166 15.40 -4.59 5.55
CA ASP A 166 14.41 -3.80 6.26
C ASP A 166 13.10 -3.76 5.46
N SER A 167 12.00 -3.50 6.12
CA SER A 167 10.70 -3.33 5.47
C SER A 167 9.85 -2.27 6.13
N THR A 168 8.94 -1.69 5.36
CA THR A 168 7.93 -0.74 5.84
C THR A 168 6.63 -0.95 5.09
N ASP A 169 5.51 -0.74 5.76
CA ASP A 169 4.18 -0.93 5.19
C ASP A 169 3.27 0.27 5.41
N VAL A 170 2.20 0.35 4.61
CA VAL A 170 1.08 1.28 4.79
C VAL A 170 -0.23 0.56 4.52
N ARG A 171 -1.22 0.82 5.37
CA ARG A 171 -2.57 0.28 5.19
C ARG A 171 -3.37 1.12 4.21
N LEU A 172 -3.98 0.45 3.24
CA LEU A 172 -4.89 1.00 2.24
C LEU A 172 -6.33 0.62 2.57
N ASN A 173 -7.29 1.51 2.30
CA ASN A 173 -8.72 1.24 2.44
C ASN A 173 -9.40 1.37 1.08
N VAL A 174 -9.85 0.26 0.51
CA VAL A 174 -10.58 0.25 -0.76
C VAL A 174 -12.07 0.21 -0.48
N TYR A 175 -12.78 1.27 -0.87
CA TYR A 175 -14.21 1.40 -0.66
C TYR A 175 -15.00 0.55 -1.67
N PRO A 176 -16.18 0.02 -1.29
CA PRO A 176 -16.99 -0.79 -2.18
C PRO A 176 -17.50 0.01 -3.37
N GLU A 177 -17.78 -0.68 -4.47
CA GLU A 177 -18.42 -0.11 -5.64
C GLU A 177 -19.85 0.32 -5.29
N VAL A 178 -20.23 1.52 -5.70
CA VAL A 178 -21.61 1.96 -5.73
C VAL A 178 -22.21 1.56 -7.07
N THR A 179 -23.41 0.97 -7.06
CA THR A 179 -24.16 0.66 -8.29
C THR A 179 -25.49 1.37 -8.22
N ALA A 180 -25.74 2.30 -9.14
CA ALA A 180 -27.05 2.96 -9.31
C ALA A 180 -27.98 2.06 -10.11
N ASP A 181 -29.18 1.82 -9.59
CA ASP A 181 -30.23 1.06 -10.28
C ASP A 181 -31.62 1.46 -9.78
N PHE A 182 -32.59 1.45 -10.67
CA PHE A 182 -33.99 1.72 -10.30
C PHE A 182 -35.00 1.14 -11.30
N ASP A 183 -36.20 0.89 -10.82
CA ASP A 183 -37.36 0.52 -11.62
C ASP A 183 -38.35 1.67 -11.70
N ILE A 184 -39.08 1.78 -12.83
CA ILE A 184 -40.15 2.76 -13.08
C ILE A 184 -41.48 2.03 -13.09
N GLU A 185 -42.41 2.39 -12.17
CA GLU A 185 -43.74 1.76 -12.08
C GLU A 185 -44.56 1.94 -13.36
N THR A 186 -44.55 3.15 -13.94
CA THR A 186 -45.29 3.48 -15.16
C THR A 186 -44.33 4.17 -16.16
N PRO A 187 -43.58 3.40 -16.97
CA PRO A 187 -42.61 3.97 -17.90
C PRO A 187 -43.19 4.65 -19.12
N GLN A 188 -44.49 4.46 -19.37
CA GLN A 188 -45.24 5.10 -20.48
C GLN A 188 -46.70 5.34 -20.15
N GLY A 189 -47.24 6.49 -20.56
CA GLY A 189 -48.67 6.80 -20.40
C GLY A 189 -49.11 8.05 -21.13
N CYS A 190 -50.42 8.35 -21.11
CA CYS A 190 -50.96 9.63 -21.58
C CYS A 190 -50.73 10.73 -20.54
N ALA A 191 -50.42 11.95 -20.98
CA ALA A 191 -50.24 13.10 -20.11
C ALA A 191 -51.50 13.42 -19.29
N PRO A 192 -51.37 13.76 -17.97
CA PRO A 192 -50.17 13.68 -17.18
C PRO A 192 -49.85 12.23 -16.72
N VAL A 193 -48.57 11.81 -16.73
CA VAL A 193 -48.14 10.54 -16.16
C VAL A 193 -47.65 10.79 -14.75
N VAL A 194 -48.22 10.06 -13.77
CA VAL A 194 -47.73 10.02 -12.40
C VAL A 194 -47.10 8.64 -12.19
N THR A 195 -45.83 8.59 -11.82
CA THR A 195 -45.10 7.33 -11.65
C THR A 195 -44.21 7.37 -10.41
N GLY A 196 -44.07 6.22 -9.75
CA GLY A 196 -43.13 5.97 -8.69
C GLY A 196 -41.84 5.40 -9.25
N PHE A 197 -40.78 5.57 -8.48
CA PHE A 197 -39.45 5.04 -8.75
C PHE A 197 -39.02 4.17 -7.57
N THR A 198 -38.73 2.89 -7.83
CA THR A 198 -38.18 1.97 -6.83
C THR A 198 -36.66 1.95 -6.95
N ASN A 199 -35.97 2.33 -5.91
CA ASN A 199 -34.54 2.40 -5.88
C ASN A 199 -33.92 1.03 -5.54
N ASN A 200 -33.13 0.47 -6.45
CA ASN A 200 -32.41 -0.80 -6.30
C ASN A 200 -30.90 -0.62 -6.15
N SER A 201 -30.43 0.64 -6.00
CA SER A 201 -29.00 0.93 -5.89
C SER A 201 -28.34 0.21 -4.71
N GLN A 202 -27.07 -0.16 -4.88
CA GLN A 202 -26.28 -0.87 -3.87
C GLN A 202 -25.13 -0.01 -3.37
N ASN A 203 -24.78 -0.17 -2.08
CA ASN A 203 -23.68 0.50 -1.40
C ASN A 203 -23.75 2.04 -1.44
N ALA A 204 -24.94 2.61 -1.60
CA ALA A 204 -25.19 4.05 -1.64
C ALA A 204 -25.93 4.52 -0.39
N ASP A 205 -25.60 5.72 0.08
CA ASP A 205 -26.22 6.38 1.23
C ASP A 205 -27.05 7.60 0.82
N ASN A 206 -26.73 8.20 -0.34
CA ASN A 206 -27.37 9.42 -0.84
C ASN A 206 -27.83 9.25 -2.28
N TYR A 207 -28.94 9.91 -2.61
CA TYR A 207 -29.59 9.80 -3.92
C TYR A 207 -29.92 11.19 -4.43
N ASN A 208 -29.72 11.42 -5.73
CA ASN A 208 -30.14 12.63 -6.41
C ASN A 208 -30.80 12.25 -7.74
N TRP A 209 -32.07 12.57 -7.87
CA TRP A 209 -32.89 12.35 -9.05
C TRP A 209 -33.02 13.63 -9.87
N ASP A 210 -32.80 13.54 -11.17
CA ASP A 210 -33.16 14.55 -12.15
C ASP A 210 -34.21 13.96 -13.08
N PHE A 211 -35.39 14.61 -13.16
CA PHE A 211 -36.52 14.12 -13.94
C PHE A 211 -36.55 14.64 -15.38
N ASP A 212 -35.52 15.37 -15.82
CA ASP A 212 -35.40 15.96 -17.16
C ASP A 212 -36.53 16.98 -17.51
N ASP A 213 -37.22 17.49 -16.49
CA ASP A 213 -38.25 18.53 -16.62
C ASP A 213 -37.92 19.78 -15.79
N GLY A 214 -36.71 19.86 -15.26
CA GLY A 214 -36.19 20.92 -14.41
C GLY A 214 -36.51 20.73 -12.93
N LEU A 215 -37.07 19.59 -12.54
CA LEU A 215 -37.32 19.21 -11.14
C LEU A 215 -36.40 18.07 -10.72
N THR A 216 -36.06 18.09 -9.44
CA THR A 216 -35.13 17.11 -8.82
C THR A 216 -35.69 16.57 -7.51
N SER A 217 -35.17 15.45 -7.00
CA SER A 217 -35.54 14.90 -5.70
C SER A 217 -34.31 14.24 -5.04
N SER A 218 -34.26 14.27 -3.69
CA SER A 218 -33.31 13.51 -2.89
C SER A 218 -33.96 12.39 -2.07
N GLN A 219 -35.23 12.07 -2.35
CA GLN A 219 -35.90 10.95 -1.69
C GLN A 219 -35.36 9.61 -2.19
N VAL A 220 -35.39 8.58 -1.35
CA VAL A 220 -34.95 7.24 -1.74
C VAL A 220 -35.81 6.71 -2.88
N GLU A 221 -37.13 6.82 -2.75
CA GLU A 221 -38.15 6.36 -3.70
C GLU A 221 -39.14 7.50 -3.98
N PRO A 222 -38.85 8.39 -4.93
CA PRO A 222 -39.71 9.52 -5.22
C PRO A 222 -40.94 9.13 -6.03
N LEU A 223 -42.00 9.93 -5.91
CA LEU A 223 -43.13 9.96 -6.80
C LEU A 223 -43.05 11.23 -7.64
N HIS A 224 -43.16 11.13 -8.97
CA HIS A 224 -43.08 12.28 -9.85
C HIS A 224 -44.23 12.33 -10.86
N LYS A 225 -44.62 13.56 -11.27
CA LYS A 225 -45.69 13.84 -12.23
C LYS A 225 -45.09 14.50 -13.47
N PHE A 226 -45.06 13.78 -14.58
CA PHE A 226 -44.69 14.32 -15.89
C PHE A 226 -45.88 14.90 -16.63
N THR A 227 -45.66 16.03 -17.29
CA THR A 227 -46.69 16.72 -18.09
C THR A 227 -46.21 16.83 -19.54
N ASN A 228 -47.15 16.70 -20.48
CA ASN A 228 -46.86 16.97 -21.89
C ASN A 228 -48.00 17.83 -22.46
N THR A 229 -47.70 19.08 -22.74
CA THR A 229 -48.66 20.05 -23.35
C THR A 229 -48.49 20.18 -24.85
N SER A 230 -47.54 19.45 -25.42
CA SER A 230 -47.25 19.44 -26.86
C SER A 230 -48.26 18.54 -27.61
N LYS A 231 -48.30 18.67 -28.95
CA LYS A 231 -49.10 17.78 -29.84
C LYS A 231 -48.34 16.47 -30.23
N HIS A 232 -47.11 16.30 -29.70
CA HIS A 232 -46.26 15.16 -29.97
C HIS A 232 -45.87 14.48 -28.66
N ASP A 233 -45.57 13.18 -28.72
CA ASP A 233 -45.06 12.45 -27.57
C ASP A 233 -43.71 13.05 -27.12
N THR A 234 -43.49 13.07 -25.81
CA THR A 234 -42.24 13.55 -25.19
C THR A 234 -41.62 12.40 -24.41
N THR A 235 -40.31 12.24 -24.49
CA THR A 235 -39.56 11.30 -23.66
C THR A 235 -38.66 12.10 -22.71
N TYR A 236 -38.83 11.84 -21.41
CA TYR A 236 -37.97 12.34 -20.35
C TYR A 236 -36.93 11.28 -20.01
N HIS A 237 -35.68 11.71 -19.81
CA HIS A 237 -34.54 10.83 -19.45
C HIS A 237 -34.24 11.03 -17.97
N VAL A 238 -34.89 10.22 -17.13
CA VAL A 238 -34.72 10.31 -15.68
C VAL A 238 -33.35 9.76 -15.29
N GLU A 239 -32.59 10.60 -14.61
CA GLU A 239 -31.25 10.25 -14.11
C GLU A 239 -31.28 10.05 -12.58
N LEU A 240 -30.68 8.99 -12.10
CA LEU A 240 -30.36 8.74 -10.70
C LEU A 240 -28.86 8.77 -10.51
N ILE A 241 -28.37 9.66 -9.65
CA ILE A 241 -27.02 9.67 -9.12
C ILE A 241 -27.07 9.09 -7.71
N SER A 242 -26.38 7.96 -7.51
CA SER A 242 -26.26 7.29 -6.22
C SER A 242 -24.82 7.45 -5.68
N SER A 243 -24.65 7.84 -4.40
CA SER A 243 -23.35 8.03 -3.80
C SER A 243 -23.26 7.45 -2.40
N SER A 244 -22.06 6.92 -2.04
CA SER A 244 -21.76 6.45 -0.69
C SER A 244 -21.30 7.59 0.22
N ALA A 245 -21.18 7.30 1.53
CA ALA A 245 -20.55 8.19 2.51
C ALA A 245 -19.05 8.44 2.24
N PHE A 246 -18.44 7.62 1.39
CA PHE A 246 -17.03 7.72 0.96
C PHE A 246 -16.87 8.46 -0.38
N GLU A 247 -17.91 9.13 -0.86
CA GLU A 247 -17.94 9.87 -2.14
C GLU A 247 -17.76 8.99 -3.39
N CYS A 248 -17.93 7.66 -3.28
CA CYS A 248 -18.06 6.80 -4.45
C CYS A 248 -19.42 7.04 -5.10
N VAL A 249 -19.44 7.17 -6.43
CA VAL A 249 -20.64 7.61 -7.18
C VAL A 249 -20.86 6.70 -8.38
N ASP A 250 -22.12 6.41 -8.64
CA ASP A 250 -22.56 5.82 -9.91
C ASP A 250 -23.86 6.51 -10.40
N THR A 251 -24.12 6.41 -11.70
CA THR A 251 -25.22 7.12 -12.36
C THR A 251 -25.89 6.22 -13.38
N ILE A 252 -27.23 6.20 -13.36
CA ILE A 252 -28.04 5.50 -14.34
C ILE A 252 -29.13 6.41 -14.90
N THR A 253 -29.48 6.25 -16.18
CA THR A 253 -30.54 7.00 -16.85
C THR A 253 -31.54 6.05 -17.49
N GLN A 254 -32.83 6.27 -17.25
CA GLN A 254 -33.90 5.49 -17.88
C GLN A 254 -35.01 6.41 -18.46
N PRO A 255 -35.67 6.02 -19.59
CA PRO A 255 -36.67 6.85 -20.25
C PRO A 255 -38.08 6.69 -19.66
N VAL A 256 -38.83 7.82 -19.53
CA VAL A 256 -40.27 7.87 -19.31
C VAL A 256 -40.95 8.50 -20.52
N LYS A 257 -41.82 7.75 -21.22
CA LYS A 257 -42.52 8.25 -22.38
C LYS A 257 -43.89 8.80 -22.02
N VAL A 258 -44.10 10.09 -22.30
CA VAL A 258 -45.37 10.79 -22.03
C VAL A 258 -46.06 11.12 -23.36
N ASN A 259 -47.09 10.35 -23.68
CA ASN A 259 -47.87 10.55 -24.92
C ASN A 259 -48.62 11.87 -24.90
N ALA A 260 -48.77 12.51 -26.04
CA ALA A 260 -49.58 13.72 -26.20
C ALA A 260 -51.04 13.46 -25.87
N GLN A 261 -51.72 14.47 -25.32
CA GLN A 261 -53.18 14.39 -25.14
C GLN A 261 -53.88 14.52 -26.51
N PRO A 262 -54.84 13.63 -26.84
CA PRO A 262 -55.67 13.78 -28.03
C PRO A 262 -56.46 15.10 -27.95
N GLN A 263 -56.39 15.92 -28.99
CA GLN A 263 -57.21 17.12 -29.12
C GLN A 263 -58.32 16.85 -30.15
N ALA A 264 -59.55 16.88 -29.73
CA ALA A 264 -60.70 16.81 -30.64
C ALA A 264 -60.94 18.18 -31.25
N GLU A 265 -60.82 18.30 -32.54
CA GLU A 265 -61.29 19.51 -33.30
C GLU A 265 -62.48 19.13 -34.18
N PHE A 266 -63.53 19.93 -34.16
CA PHE A 266 -64.64 19.79 -35.09
C PHE A 266 -65.01 21.15 -35.69
N THR A 267 -65.40 21.14 -36.96
CA THR A 267 -65.82 22.31 -37.68
C THR A 267 -67.36 22.20 -37.88
N ILE A 268 -68.11 23.20 -37.47
CA ILE A 268 -69.52 23.27 -37.81
C ILE A 268 -69.65 24.00 -39.16
N THR A 269 -70.09 23.29 -40.23
CA THR A 269 -70.46 23.88 -41.47
C THR A 269 -71.95 24.18 -41.38
N GLN A 270 -72.32 25.47 -41.38
CA GLN A 270 -73.70 25.87 -41.53
C GLN A 270 -74.12 25.71 -43.03
N GLU A 271 -74.95 24.73 -43.34
CA GLU A 271 -75.65 24.74 -44.65
C GLU A 271 -76.58 25.91 -44.64
N SER A 272 -76.40 26.87 -45.57
CA SER A 272 -77.43 27.92 -45.85
C SER A 272 -78.51 27.27 -46.69
N ASP A 273 -79.68 27.04 -46.06
CA ASP A 273 -80.86 26.72 -46.83
C ASP A 273 -81.19 27.93 -47.71
N LEU A 274 -81.27 27.65 -49.02
CA LEU A 274 -81.83 28.52 -50.08
C LEU A 274 -83.36 28.49 -50.07
#